data_a27d7387307a8ce11834a3c33f59a31f
#
_entry.id   a27d7387307a8ce11834a3c33f59a31f
#
_cell.length_a   1.000
_cell.length_b   1.000
_cell.length_c   1.000
_cell.angle_alpha   90.00
_cell.angle_beta   90.00
_cell.angle_gamma   90.00
#
_symmetry.space_group_name_H-M   'P 1'
#
loop_
_entity.id
_entity.type
_entity.pdbx_description
1 polymer ?
#
loop_
_entity_poly.entity_id
_entity_poly.type
_entity_poly.pdbx_seq_one_letter_code
_entity_poly.pdbx_strand_id
1 'polypeptide(L)'
;PLILTTYALTFIAMAGRGGVDLSIGPFMGFINVSSIQLYAAGYLQTPITWFVYAIAMGLLWQLFYALIVCFVRVSPIIVSLAGYLAFAGINIVILPRPGGIAPDWLLPWGEGFTILNPIFLLMILATILFYIITHTAFWGHLKLMGSDERAAFTSGVKINLVRIVAHMIAGIFAALSAICFTALVGSGDPLQGTKYTLLGITALVLGGASLVGGRGGAFGAILGALNLYLINYILVTFRFERLQSFVSDLSYGAVLVGALMVSLILPYVTRVTKGLSVMVFFIIMAFAGLFVMIHQVYDQPIVIEQIVEIEVNSSIERKVDSTGNI
;
A
#
# COMPACT_ATOMS: atom_id res chain seq x y z
N PRO A 1 2.81 1.52 4.07
CA PRO A 1 2.97 0.55 2.96
C PRO A 1 1.98 0.81 1.81
N LEU A 2 0.70 1.02 2.09
CA LEU A 2 -0.34 1.15 1.06
C LEU A 2 -0.05 2.26 0.04
N ILE A 3 0.35 3.47 0.48
CA ILE A 3 0.70 4.58 -0.41
C ILE A 3 1.85 4.19 -1.35
N LEU A 4 2.89 3.56 -0.80
CA LEU A 4 4.08 3.14 -1.58
C LEU A 4 3.74 2.02 -2.57
N THR A 5 2.91 1.05 -2.17
CA THR A 5 2.37 0.03 -3.08
C THR A 5 1.55 0.67 -4.20
N THR A 6 0.72 1.68 -3.87
CA THR A 6 -0.07 2.41 -4.86
C THR A 6 0.82 3.21 -5.81
N TYR A 7 1.94 3.76 -5.34
CA TYR A 7 2.95 4.41 -6.20
C TYR A 7 3.54 3.42 -7.20
N ALA A 8 3.97 2.24 -6.73
CA ALA A 8 4.49 1.20 -7.60
C ALA A 8 3.48 0.81 -8.68
N LEU A 9 2.24 0.52 -8.27
CA LEU A 9 1.16 0.18 -9.19
C LEU A 9 0.81 1.31 -10.16
N THR A 10 0.95 2.57 -9.76
CA THR A 10 0.71 3.72 -10.64
C THR A 10 1.67 3.71 -11.85
N PHE A 11 2.97 3.46 -11.63
CA PHE A 11 3.95 3.40 -12.73
C PHE A 11 3.66 2.25 -13.69
N ILE A 12 3.29 1.08 -13.15
CA ILE A 12 2.97 -0.12 -13.96
C ILE A 12 1.68 0.11 -14.73
N ALA A 13 0.62 0.58 -14.09
CA ALA A 13 -0.65 0.86 -14.74
C ALA A 13 -0.51 1.92 -15.84
N MET A 14 0.26 2.99 -15.58
CA MET A 14 0.50 4.03 -16.57
C MET A 14 1.27 3.55 -17.80
N ALA A 15 2.04 2.46 -17.69
CA ALA A 15 2.75 1.86 -18.82
C ALA A 15 1.80 1.21 -19.86
N GLY A 16 0.50 1.14 -19.60
CA GLY A 16 -0.53 0.68 -20.51
C GLY A 16 -0.59 -0.85 -20.68
N ARG A 17 -1.30 -1.30 -21.72
CA ARG A 17 -1.59 -2.72 -22.02
C ARG A 17 -2.36 -3.47 -20.93
N GLY A 18 -3.11 -2.77 -20.06
CA GLY A 18 -3.77 -3.39 -18.92
C GLY A 18 -2.76 -3.91 -17.89
N GLY A 19 -1.63 -3.20 -17.73
CA GLY A 19 -0.56 -3.54 -16.82
C GLY A 19 -1.00 -3.33 -15.37
N VAL A 20 -1.57 -4.38 -14.77
CA VAL A 20 -1.78 -4.47 -13.33
C VAL A 20 -0.84 -5.53 -12.82
N ASP A 21 0.00 -5.19 -11.86
CA ASP A 21 0.88 -6.17 -11.22
C ASP A 21 0.20 -6.77 -9.99
N LEU A 22 -0.33 -7.97 -10.17
CA LEU A 22 -0.92 -8.75 -9.09
C LEU A 22 0.14 -9.30 -8.14
N SER A 23 1.38 -9.46 -8.58
CA SER A 23 2.45 -10.05 -7.78
C SER A 23 2.98 -9.11 -6.69
N ILE A 24 2.67 -7.81 -6.76
CA ILE A 24 3.30 -6.79 -5.90
C ILE A 24 3.10 -7.03 -4.40
N GLY A 25 1.91 -7.48 -3.99
CA GLY A 25 1.61 -7.78 -2.59
C GLY A 25 2.36 -9.02 -2.09
N PRO A 26 2.22 -10.20 -2.71
CA PRO A 26 3.00 -11.38 -2.35
C PRO A 26 4.51 -11.16 -2.44
N PHE A 27 4.98 -10.35 -3.41
CA PHE A 27 6.39 -9.97 -3.53
C PHE A 27 6.85 -9.08 -2.36
N MET A 28 6.02 -8.14 -1.93
CA MET A 28 6.27 -7.38 -0.70
C MET A 28 6.36 -8.30 0.52
N GLY A 29 5.47 -9.31 0.61
CA GLY A 29 5.53 -10.37 1.61
C GLY A 29 6.83 -11.19 1.51
N PHE A 30 7.31 -11.48 0.29
CA PHE A 30 8.58 -12.17 0.07
C PHE A 30 9.77 -11.40 0.63
N ILE A 31 9.85 -10.10 0.36
CA ILE A 31 10.90 -9.26 0.94
C ILE A 31 10.79 -9.27 2.48
N ASN A 32 9.59 -9.19 3.05
CA ASN A 32 9.38 -9.23 4.48
C ASN A 32 9.90 -10.56 5.09
N VAL A 33 9.38 -11.71 4.66
CA VAL A 33 9.75 -12.99 5.28
C VAL A 33 11.21 -13.36 5.04
N SER A 34 11.73 -13.09 3.84
CA SER A 34 13.14 -13.38 3.53
C SER A 34 14.10 -12.47 4.29
N SER A 35 13.79 -11.19 4.46
CA SER A 35 14.60 -10.26 5.26
C SER A 35 14.64 -10.67 6.73
N ILE A 36 13.51 -11.07 7.31
CA ILE A 36 13.45 -11.56 8.69
C ILE A 36 14.29 -12.83 8.86
N GLN A 37 14.22 -13.78 7.93
CA GLN A 37 15.02 -15.00 7.99
C GLN A 37 16.52 -14.74 7.80
N LEU A 38 16.89 -13.85 6.88
CA LEU A 38 18.28 -13.43 6.68
C LEU A 38 18.83 -12.67 7.89
N TYR A 39 18.00 -11.85 8.54
CA TYR A 39 18.37 -11.19 9.79
C TYR A 39 18.64 -12.21 10.91
N ALA A 40 17.72 -13.18 11.09
CA ALA A 40 17.90 -14.25 12.06
C ALA A 40 19.16 -15.12 11.80
N ALA A 41 19.53 -15.27 10.52
CA ALA A 41 20.75 -15.95 10.11
C ALA A 41 22.04 -15.10 10.24
N GLY A 42 21.94 -13.83 10.68
CA GLY A 42 23.09 -12.96 10.91
C GLY A 42 23.55 -12.14 9.70
N TYR A 43 22.83 -12.12 8.57
CA TYR A 43 23.27 -11.43 7.35
C TYR A 43 22.83 -9.96 7.25
N LEU A 44 21.55 -9.63 7.53
CA LEU A 44 21.00 -8.29 7.37
C LEU A 44 20.95 -7.51 8.69
N GLN A 45 22.12 -7.27 9.31
CA GLN A 45 22.20 -6.70 10.66
C GLN A 45 22.08 -5.17 10.69
N THR A 46 22.37 -4.48 9.58
CA THR A 46 22.37 -3.02 9.53
C THR A 46 21.24 -2.48 8.64
N PRO A 47 20.75 -1.24 8.89
CA PRO A 47 19.78 -0.59 8.02
C PRO A 47 20.21 -0.58 6.55
N ILE A 48 21.49 -0.30 6.28
CA ILE A 48 22.02 -0.21 4.91
C ILE A 48 21.90 -1.55 4.19
N THR A 49 22.31 -2.66 4.83
CA THR A 49 22.23 -3.99 4.21
C THR A 49 20.78 -4.40 3.95
N TRP A 50 19.85 -4.02 4.83
CA TRP A 50 18.44 -4.26 4.67
C TRP A 50 17.83 -3.50 3.48
N PHE A 51 18.13 -2.19 3.38
CA PHE A 51 17.67 -1.37 2.27
C PHE A 51 18.23 -1.84 0.93
N VAL A 52 19.54 -2.14 0.88
CA VAL A 52 20.19 -2.65 -0.33
C VAL A 52 19.56 -3.97 -0.77
N TYR A 53 19.32 -4.88 0.16
CA TYR A 53 18.67 -6.15 -0.12
C TYR A 53 17.26 -5.94 -0.68
N ALA A 54 16.42 -5.16 -0.01
CA ALA A 54 15.04 -4.92 -0.43
C ALA A 54 14.97 -4.27 -1.82
N ILE A 55 15.78 -3.23 -2.06
CA ILE A 55 15.82 -2.53 -3.35
C ILE A 55 16.38 -3.46 -4.45
N ALA A 56 17.41 -4.24 -4.17
CA ALA A 56 17.95 -5.20 -5.13
C ALA A 56 16.90 -6.23 -5.54
N MET A 57 16.17 -6.81 -4.57
CA MET A 57 15.08 -7.75 -4.87
C MET A 57 13.96 -7.07 -5.67
N GLY A 58 13.58 -5.83 -5.31
CA GLY A 58 12.58 -5.04 -6.05
C GLY A 58 12.97 -4.82 -7.51
N LEU A 59 14.21 -4.41 -7.74
CA LEU A 59 14.75 -4.19 -9.08
C LEU A 59 14.85 -5.49 -9.88
N LEU A 60 15.36 -6.57 -9.26
CA LEU A 60 15.53 -7.87 -9.93
C LEU A 60 14.19 -8.44 -10.38
N TRP A 61 13.19 -8.49 -9.50
CA TRP A 61 11.87 -9.01 -9.85
C TRP A 61 11.20 -8.19 -10.94
N GLN A 62 11.17 -6.88 -10.79
CA GLN A 62 10.49 -6.00 -11.73
C GLN A 62 11.24 -5.92 -13.07
N LEU A 63 12.57 -6.04 -13.08
CA LEU A 63 13.34 -6.18 -14.31
C LEU A 63 12.98 -7.49 -15.03
N PHE A 64 12.98 -8.61 -14.30
CA PHE A 64 12.60 -9.93 -14.87
C PHE A 64 11.19 -9.88 -15.45
N TYR A 65 10.23 -9.33 -14.72
CA TYR A 65 8.86 -9.11 -15.18
C TYR A 65 8.81 -8.30 -16.49
N ALA A 66 9.48 -7.14 -16.48
CA ALA A 66 9.50 -6.24 -17.64
C ALA A 66 10.15 -6.90 -18.88
N LEU A 67 11.21 -7.68 -18.70
CA LEU A 67 11.87 -8.42 -19.80
C LEU A 67 10.92 -9.44 -20.43
N ILE A 68 10.16 -10.18 -19.62
CA ILE A 68 9.17 -11.13 -20.14
C ILE A 68 8.09 -10.39 -20.95
N VAL A 69 7.54 -9.32 -20.42
CA VAL A 69 6.47 -8.55 -21.08
C VAL A 69 6.99 -7.88 -22.37
N CYS A 70 8.20 -7.32 -22.36
CA CYS A 70 8.73 -6.57 -23.49
C CYS A 70 9.28 -7.47 -24.60
N PHE A 71 10.00 -8.55 -24.28
CA PHE A 71 10.72 -9.37 -25.25
C PHE A 71 10.02 -10.68 -25.56
N VAL A 72 9.48 -11.38 -24.56
CA VAL A 72 8.70 -12.60 -24.79
C VAL A 72 7.26 -12.28 -25.21
N ARG A 73 6.81 -11.04 -24.96
CA ARG A 73 5.48 -10.51 -25.32
C ARG A 73 4.32 -11.25 -24.67
N VAL A 74 4.54 -11.80 -23.49
CA VAL A 74 3.48 -12.39 -22.66
C VAL A 74 2.62 -11.27 -22.08
N SER A 75 1.32 -11.51 -21.94
CA SER A 75 0.41 -10.56 -21.32
C SER A 75 0.86 -10.21 -19.88
N PRO A 76 0.91 -8.91 -19.51
CA PRO A 76 1.27 -8.49 -18.17
C PRO A 76 0.48 -9.18 -17.05
N ILE A 77 -0.83 -9.39 -17.26
CA ILE A 77 -1.70 -10.05 -16.28
C ILE A 77 -1.26 -11.51 -16.05
N ILE A 78 -0.84 -12.24 -17.10
CA ILE A 78 -0.39 -13.63 -16.95
C ILE A 78 0.92 -13.69 -16.16
N VAL A 79 1.88 -12.80 -16.47
CA VAL A 79 3.17 -12.75 -15.77
C VAL A 79 2.96 -12.38 -14.29
N SER A 80 2.10 -11.39 -14.02
CA SER A 80 1.82 -10.96 -12.65
C SER A 80 1.07 -12.02 -11.85
N LEU A 81 0.13 -12.74 -12.46
CA LEU A 81 -0.58 -13.83 -11.80
C LEU A 81 0.36 -14.99 -11.47
N ALA A 82 1.26 -15.35 -12.41
CA ALA A 82 2.29 -16.36 -12.16
C ALA A 82 3.21 -15.93 -11.00
N GLY A 83 3.64 -14.68 -10.99
CA GLY A 83 4.42 -14.10 -9.89
C GLY A 83 3.65 -14.09 -8.57
N TYR A 84 2.36 -13.76 -8.59
CA TYR A 84 1.49 -13.81 -7.41
C TYR A 84 1.49 -15.22 -6.78
N LEU A 85 1.22 -16.24 -7.57
CA LEU A 85 1.18 -17.63 -7.09
C LEU A 85 2.55 -18.12 -6.62
N ALA A 86 3.61 -17.78 -7.38
CA ALA A 86 4.97 -18.16 -7.03
C ALA A 86 5.39 -17.57 -5.68
N PHE A 87 5.25 -16.25 -5.49
CA PHE A 87 5.63 -15.61 -4.22
C PHE A 87 4.72 -15.99 -3.07
N ALA A 88 3.41 -16.15 -3.28
CA ALA A 88 2.52 -16.64 -2.25
C ALA A 88 2.95 -18.04 -1.75
N GLY A 89 3.36 -18.92 -2.66
CA GLY A 89 3.89 -20.24 -2.31
C GLY A 89 5.26 -20.17 -1.62
N ILE A 90 6.21 -19.41 -2.20
CA ILE A 90 7.57 -19.25 -1.67
C ILE A 90 7.54 -18.67 -0.25
N ASN A 91 6.68 -17.70 0.03
CA ASN A 91 6.54 -17.09 1.35
C ASN A 91 6.24 -18.13 2.43
N ILE A 92 5.32 -19.04 2.15
CA ILE A 92 4.95 -20.14 3.09
C ILE A 92 6.10 -21.15 3.24
N VAL A 93 6.88 -21.38 2.18
CA VAL A 93 8.06 -22.27 2.27
C VAL A 93 9.15 -21.64 3.12
N ILE A 94 9.42 -20.33 2.98
CA ILE A 94 10.42 -19.61 3.77
C ILE A 94 9.98 -19.49 5.23
N LEU A 95 8.71 -19.14 5.46
CA LEU A 95 8.15 -18.93 6.80
C LEU A 95 6.73 -19.51 6.84
N PRO A 96 6.55 -20.78 7.29
CA PRO A 96 5.24 -21.46 7.28
C PRO A 96 4.16 -20.81 8.17
N ARG A 97 4.57 -20.06 9.18
CA ARG A 97 3.69 -19.34 10.12
C ARG A 97 4.27 -17.95 10.40
N PRO A 98 3.42 -16.95 10.69
CA PRO A 98 3.91 -15.66 11.14
C PRO A 98 4.88 -15.81 12.33
N GLY A 99 6.02 -15.13 12.28
CA GLY A 99 7.05 -15.27 13.32
C GLY A 99 8.35 -14.55 12.97
N GLY A 100 9.36 -14.76 13.80
CA GLY A 100 10.58 -13.98 13.79
C GLY A 100 10.35 -12.57 14.35
N ILE A 101 11.41 -11.84 14.59
CA ILE A 101 11.38 -10.49 15.14
C ILE A 101 12.18 -9.59 14.21
N ALA A 102 11.63 -8.43 13.89
CA ALA A 102 12.33 -7.42 13.13
C ALA A 102 13.51 -6.84 13.96
N PRO A 103 14.55 -6.30 13.30
CA PRO A 103 15.67 -5.71 14.02
C PRO A 103 15.25 -4.59 14.97
N ASP A 104 15.97 -4.45 16.10
CA ASP A 104 15.69 -3.43 17.12
C ASP A 104 15.70 -1.99 16.57
N TRP A 105 16.49 -1.73 15.52
CA TRP A 105 16.49 -0.43 14.86
C TRP A 105 15.25 -0.18 13.99
N LEU A 106 14.55 -1.23 13.55
CA LEU A 106 13.36 -1.13 12.68
C LEU A 106 12.06 -1.09 13.48
N LEU A 107 11.99 -1.76 14.64
CA LEU A 107 10.78 -1.82 15.48
C LEU A 107 10.24 -0.44 15.85
N PRO A 108 11.06 0.55 16.32
CA PRO A 108 10.57 1.87 16.66
C PRO A 108 9.98 2.65 15.47
N TRP A 109 10.30 2.25 14.25
CA TRP A 109 9.74 2.87 13.04
C TRP A 109 8.24 2.58 12.89
N GLY A 110 7.78 1.40 13.34
CA GLY A 110 6.38 1.00 13.34
C GLY A 110 5.56 1.53 14.51
N GLU A 111 6.22 2.03 15.54
CA GLU A 111 5.59 2.47 16.78
C GLU A 111 5.36 3.99 16.81
N GLY A 112 4.15 4.38 17.18
CA GLY A 112 3.78 5.77 17.42
C GLY A 112 3.69 6.65 16.15
N PHE A 113 3.08 7.82 16.33
CA PHE A 113 2.94 8.84 15.29
C PHE A 113 3.67 10.11 15.70
N THR A 114 4.94 10.20 15.30
CA THR A 114 5.71 11.45 15.45
C THR A 114 6.11 11.95 14.06
N ILE A 115 6.18 13.27 13.89
CA ILE A 115 6.57 13.91 12.61
C ILE A 115 7.99 13.48 12.17
N LEU A 116 8.85 13.12 13.12
CA LEU A 116 10.21 12.65 12.88
C LEU A 116 10.31 11.12 12.78
N ASN A 117 9.18 10.39 12.73
CA ASN A 117 9.20 8.94 12.55
C ASN A 117 9.86 8.61 11.20
N PRO A 118 10.85 7.70 11.13
CA PRO A 118 11.56 7.35 9.90
C PRO A 118 10.65 6.86 8.78
N ILE A 119 9.56 6.15 9.08
CA ILE A 119 8.56 5.76 8.06
C ILE A 119 7.90 6.97 7.43
N PHE A 120 7.56 7.99 8.24
CA PHE A 120 6.95 9.21 7.73
C PHE A 120 7.93 9.99 6.85
N LEU A 121 9.19 10.10 7.27
CA LEU A 121 10.25 10.70 6.47
C LEU A 121 10.51 9.94 5.17
N LEU A 122 10.51 8.61 5.21
CA LEU A 122 10.66 7.76 4.03
C LEU A 122 9.47 7.95 3.07
N MET A 123 8.25 8.08 3.58
CA MET A 123 7.07 8.36 2.76
C MET A 123 7.15 9.74 2.09
N ILE A 124 7.61 10.77 2.82
CA ILE A 124 7.84 12.10 2.26
C ILE A 124 8.91 12.03 1.17
N LEU A 125 10.04 11.38 1.43
CA LEU A 125 11.12 11.21 0.46
C LEU A 125 10.64 10.48 -0.80
N ALA A 126 9.87 9.41 -0.64
CA ALA A 126 9.28 8.66 -1.75
C ALA A 126 8.29 9.52 -2.55
N THR A 127 7.51 10.37 -1.88
CA THR A 127 6.59 11.32 -2.54
C THR A 127 7.34 12.38 -3.32
N ILE A 128 8.42 12.93 -2.75
CA ILE A 128 9.30 13.88 -3.43
C ILE A 128 9.94 13.22 -4.65
N LEU A 129 10.44 11.99 -4.51
CA LEU A 129 11.00 11.23 -5.63
C LEU A 129 9.97 11.02 -6.74
N PHE A 130 8.75 10.60 -6.39
CA PHE A 130 7.66 10.48 -7.36
C PHE A 130 7.40 11.83 -8.06
N TYR A 131 7.29 12.91 -7.28
CA TYR A 131 7.06 14.25 -7.81
C TYR A 131 8.16 14.69 -8.78
N ILE A 132 9.43 14.48 -8.45
CA ILE A 132 10.58 14.76 -9.33
C ILE A 132 10.42 13.99 -10.64
N ILE A 133 10.09 12.70 -10.58
CA ILE A 133 9.91 11.86 -11.78
C ILE A 133 8.79 12.43 -12.68
N THR A 134 7.71 12.98 -12.11
CA THR A 134 6.61 13.57 -12.89
C THR A 134 7.02 14.80 -13.70
N HIS A 135 8.14 15.44 -13.36
CA HIS A 135 8.69 16.60 -14.08
C HIS A 135 9.77 16.23 -15.10
N THR A 136 10.05 14.93 -15.30
CA THR A 136 11.00 14.43 -16.30
C THR A 136 10.32 14.15 -17.65
N ALA A 137 11.11 14.17 -18.72
CA ALA A 137 10.65 13.74 -20.05
C ALA A 137 10.14 12.29 -20.05
N PHE A 138 10.69 11.44 -19.18
CA PHE A 138 10.24 10.05 -18.99
C PHE A 138 8.74 9.98 -18.67
N TRP A 139 8.24 10.83 -17.77
CA TRP A 139 6.83 10.88 -17.39
C TRP A 139 5.91 11.24 -18.57
N GLY A 140 6.35 12.20 -19.42
CA GLY A 140 5.66 12.54 -20.67
C GLY A 140 5.57 11.34 -21.62
N HIS A 141 6.69 10.64 -21.83
CA HIS A 141 6.75 9.43 -22.65
C HIS A 141 5.87 8.30 -22.07
N LEU A 142 5.86 8.12 -20.75
CA LEU A 142 5.04 7.12 -20.06
C LEU A 142 3.55 7.38 -20.27
N LYS A 143 3.11 8.63 -20.11
CA LYS A 143 1.72 9.04 -20.36
C LYS A 143 1.31 8.82 -21.81
N LEU A 144 2.14 9.25 -22.76
CA LEU A 144 1.87 9.09 -24.18
C LEU A 144 1.75 7.60 -24.55
N MET A 145 2.72 6.79 -24.11
CA MET A 145 2.74 5.35 -24.34
C MET A 145 1.50 4.65 -23.75
N GLY A 146 1.10 5.05 -22.53
CA GLY A 146 -0.06 4.47 -21.86
C GLY A 146 -1.39 4.87 -22.50
N SER A 147 -1.46 6.06 -23.12
CA SER A 147 -2.66 6.54 -23.81
C SER A 147 -2.81 5.93 -25.19
N ASP A 148 -1.75 5.91 -25.98
CA ASP A 148 -1.70 5.31 -27.33
C ASP A 148 -0.26 4.88 -27.65
N GLU A 149 -0.02 3.56 -27.57
CA GLU A 149 1.30 2.97 -27.84
C GLU A 149 1.77 3.18 -29.31
N ARG A 150 0.83 3.20 -30.26
CA ARG A 150 1.16 3.41 -31.66
C ARG A 150 1.58 4.85 -31.92
N ALA A 151 0.82 5.80 -31.40
CA ALA A 151 1.16 7.22 -31.49
C ALA A 151 2.51 7.53 -30.78
N ALA A 152 2.77 6.92 -29.63
CA ALA A 152 4.06 7.03 -28.96
C ALA A 152 5.22 6.49 -29.79
N PHE A 153 5.05 5.32 -30.43
CA PHE A 153 6.06 4.73 -31.29
C PHE A 153 6.36 5.59 -32.51
N THR A 154 5.34 6.09 -33.19
CA THR A 154 5.51 6.98 -34.37
C THR A 154 6.14 8.33 -34.01
N SER A 155 5.97 8.77 -32.75
CA SER A 155 6.64 9.96 -32.19
C SER A 155 8.09 9.71 -31.74
N GLY A 156 8.64 8.51 -31.98
CA GLY A 156 10.03 8.16 -31.67
C GLY A 156 10.27 7.71 -30.23
N VAL A 157 9.22 7.46 -29.42
CA VAL A 157 9.37 6.95 -28.06
C VAL A 157 9.85 5.49 -28.08
N LYS A 158 10.92 5.21 -27.32
CA LYS A 158 11.46 3.85 -27.17
C LYS A 158 10.59 3.07 -26.16
N ILE A 159 9.49 2.47 -26.66
CA ILE A 159 8.43 1.83 -25.86
C ILE A 159 8.99 0.84 -24.83
N ASN A 160 9.85 -0.10 -25.26
CA ASN A 160 10.38 -1.13 -24.36
C ASN A 160 11.25 -0.50 -23.24
N LEU A 161 12.07 0.52 -23.56
CA LEU A 161 12.90 1.19 -22.57
C LEU A 161 12.04 1.92 -21.52
N VAL A 162 11.03 2.65 -21.99
CA VAL A 162 10.11 3.38 -21.08
C VAL A 162 9.37 2.39 -20.18
N ARG A 163 8.94 1.26 -20.71
CA ARG A 163 8.26 0.22 -19.92
C ARG A 163 9.19 -0.42 -18.90
N ILE A 164 10.42 -0.79 -19.28
CA ILE A 164 11.40 -1.37 -18.37
C ILE A 164 11.72 -0.37 -17.22
N VAL A 165 11.96 0.90 -17.55
CA VAL A 165 12.24 1.93 -16.53
C VAL A 165 11.05 2.12 -15.60
N ALA A 166 9.81 2.10 -16.10
CA ALA A 166 8.61 2.19 -15.27
C ALA A 166 8.52 1.03 -14.26
N HIS A 167 8.81 -0.20 -14.70
CA HIS A 167 8.86 -1.36 -13.82
C HIS A 167 10.00 -1.26 -12.80
N MET A 168 11.18 -0.81 -13.18
CA MET A 168 12.29 -0.63 -12.24
C MET A 168 11.95 0.39 -11.14
N ILE A 169 11.32 1.52 -11.52
CA ILE A 169 10.83 2.52 -10.54
C ILE A 169 9.77 1.88 -9.62
N ALA A 170 8.84 1.11 -10.19
CA ALA A 170 7.85 0.38 -9.41
C ALA A 170 8.51 -0.60 -8.43
N GLY A 171 9.59 -1.27 -8.82
CA GLY A 171 10.40 -2.14 -7.97
C GLY A 171 10.98 -1.44 -6.75
N ILE A 172 11.46 -0.22 -6.93
CA ILE A 172 11.97 0.61 -5.82
C ILE A 172 10.83 0.93 -4.84
N PHE A 173 9.68 1.39 -5.32
CA PHE A 173 8.53 1.69 -4.45
C PHE A 173 7.98 0.45 -3.77
N ALA A 174 7.96 -0.71 -4.44
CA ALA A 174 7.57 -1.98 -3.84
C ALA A 174 8.52 -2.40 -2.71
N ALA A 175 9.82 -2.23 -2.90
CA ALA A 175 10.83 -2.49 -1.88
C ALA A 175 10.67 -1.57 -0.66
N LEU A 176 10.48 -0.28 -0.88
CA LEU A 176 10.22 0.68 0.20
C LEU A 176 8.91 0.35 0.93
N SER A 177 7.89 -0.10 0.20
CA SER A 177 6.63 -0.57 0.80
C SER A 177 6.85 -1.79 1.69
N ALA A 178 7.68 -2.75 1.27
CA ALA A 178 8.02 -3.94 2.05
C ALA A 178 8.76 -3.59 3.35
N ILE A 179 9.67 -2.61 3.32
CA ILE A 179 10.37 -2.13 4.52
C ILE A 179 9.36 -1.50 5.50
N CYS A 180 8.48 -0.62 5.02
CA CYS A 180 7.43 -0.02 5.83
C CYS A 180 6.46 -1.07 6.38
N PHE A 181 6.14 -2.10 5.60
CA PHE A 181 5.30 -3.21 6.03
C PHE A 181 5.97 -4.01 7.15
N THR A 182 7.26 -4.33 6.99
CA THR A 182 8.02 -5.07 8.00
C THR A 182 8.13 -4.29 9.32
N ALA A 183 8.36 -2.98 9.24
CA ALA A 183 8.37 -2.12 10.42
C ALA A 183 7.02 -2.08 11.13
N LEU A 184 5.91 -2.01 10.37
CA LEU A 184 4.56 -1.96 10.92
C LEU A 184 4.15 -3.26 11.60
N VAL A 185 4.52 -4.43 11.00
CA VAL A 185 4.16 -5.74 11.53
C VAL A 185 5.13 -6.21 12.63
N GLY A 186 6.38 -5.74 12.61
CA GLY A 186 7.44 -6.11 13.57
C GLY A 186 7.93 -7.56 13.45
N SER A 187 7.41 -8.32 12.49
CA SER A 187 7.71 -9.75 12.29
C SER A 187 7.55 -10.15 10.83
N GLY A 188 7.93 -11.38 10.50
CA GLY A 188 7.64 -11.98 9.20
C GLY A 188 6.20 -12.48 9.13
N ASP A 189 5.46 -12.12 8.07
CA ASP A 189 4.11 -12.61 7.82
C ASP A 189 3.97 -13.05 6.35
N PRO A 190 3.84 -14.37 6.09
CA PRO A 190 3.78 -14.90 4.73
C PRO A 190 2.47 -14.60 3.99
N LEU A 191 1.40 -14.22 4.71
CA LEU A 191 0.04 -14.10 4.15
C LEU A 191 -0.44 -12.65 4.00
N GLN A 192 -0.10 -11.78 4.95
CA GLN A 192 -0.62 -10.41 4.94
C GLN A 192 -0.17 -9.58 3.74
N GLY A 193 1.02 -9.84 3.20
CA GLY A 193 1.51 -9.18 1.99
C GLY A 193 0.53 -9.29 0.83
N THR A 194 -0.11 -10.44 0.65
CA THR A 194 -1.06 -10.70 -0.45
C THR A 194 -2.25 -9.75 -0.48
N LYS A 195 -2.73 -9.31 0.67
CA LYS A 195 -3.86 -8.37 0.79
C LYS A 195 -3.53 -7.01 0.17
N TYR A 196 -2.28 -6.58 0.23
CA TYR A 196 -1.84 -5.29 -0.32
C TYR A 196 -1.94 -5.20 -1.84
N THR A 197 -2.02 -6.32 -2.56
CA THR A 197 -2.32 -6.31 -4.00
C THR A 197 -3.69 -5.68 -4.27
N LEU A 198 -4.73 -6.25 -3.67
CA LEU A 198 -6.11 -5.75 -3.87
C LEU A 198 -6.30 -4.35 -3.29
N LEU A 199 -5.77 -4.11 -2.09
CA LEU A 199 -5.81 -2.79 -1.47
C LEU A 199 -5.12 -1.73 -2.32
N GLY A 200 -3.94 -2.04 -2.87
CA GLY A 200 -3.20 -1.13 -3.74
C GLY A 200 -3.91 -0.84 -5.05
N ILE A 201 -4.50 -1.85 -5.69
CA ILE A 201 -5.31 -1.67 -6.91
C ILE A 201 -6.56 -0.84 -6.60
N THR A 202 -7.23 -1.13 -5.49
CA THR A 202 -8.40 -0.37 -5.06
C THR A 202 -8.04 1.10 -4.82
N ALA A 203 -6.96 1.36 -4.08
CA ALA A 203 -6.45 2.70 -3.83
C ALA A 203 -6.06 3.41 -5.14
N LEU A 204 -5.41 2.70 -6.07
CA LEU A 204 -5.02 3.21 -7.39
C LEU A 204 -6.24 3.70 -8.18
N VAL A 205 -7.28 2.86 -8.27
CA VAL A 205 -8.50 3.17 -9.02
C VAL A 205 -9.31 4.26 -8.33
N LEU A 206 -9.44 4.18 -7.00
CA LEU A 206 -10.10 5.20 -6.18
C LEU A 206 -9.39 6.55 -6.31
N GLY A 207 -8.07 6.56 -6.46
CA GLY A 207 -7.26 7.74 -6.75
C GLY A 207 -7.39 8.29 -8.18
N GLY A 208 -8.24 7.68 -9.03
CA GLY A 208 -8.53 8.12 -10.39
C GLY A 208 -7.48 7.72 -11.43
N ALA A 209 -6.57 6.80 -11.10
CA ALA A 209 -5.66 6.23 -12.08
C ALA A 209 -6.38 5.24 -12.99
N SER A 210 -5.98 5.21 -14.27
CA SER A 210 -6.55 4.32 -15.27
C SER A 210 -5.78 3.00 -15.32
N LEU A 211 -6.48 1.88 -15.20
CA LEU A 211 -5.89 0.55 -15.40
C LEU A 211 -5.54 0.28 -16.88
N VAL A 212 -6.12 1.04 -17.81
CA VAL A 212 -5.82 0.94 -19.25
C VAL A 212 -4.51 1.64 -19.59
N GLY A 213 -4.12 2.65 -18.81
CA GLY A 213 -2.88 3.41 -18.98
C GLY A 213 -3.08 4.91 -19.15
N GLY A 214 -1.99 5.64 -19.22
CA GLY A 214 -1.91 7.06 -19.57
C GLY A 214 -2.44 8.06 -18.53
N ARG A 215 -3.15 7.60 -17.50
CA ARG A 215 -3.72 8.45 -16.45
C ARG A 215 -3.34 7.92 -15.07
N GLY A 216 -2.85 8.81 -14.22
CA GLY A 216 -2.44 8.53 -12.84
C GLY A 216 -1.51 9.60 -12.31
N GLY A 217 -1.20 9.57 -11.03
CA GLY A 217 -0.26 10.50 -10.41
C GLY A 217 -0.15 10.31 -8.91
N ALA A 218 0.89 10.93 -8.32
CA ALA A 218 1.19 10.81 -6.89
C ALA A 218 0.04 11.27 -6.01
N PHE A 219 -0.56 12.41 -6.34
CA PHE A 219 -1.65 12.99 -5.55
C PHE A 219 -2.88 12.07 -5.51
N GLY A 220 -3.27 11.52 -6.68
CA GLY A 220 -4.36 10.53 -6.74
C GLY A 220 -4.03 9.28 -5.92
N ALA A 221 -2.82 8.76 -6.01
CA ALA A 221 -2.39 7.59 -5.25
C ALA A 221 -2.45 7.82 -3.73
N ILE A 222 -2.03 9.00 -3.24
CA ILE A 222 -2.13 9.36 -1.82
C ILE A 222 -3.59 9.44 -1.39
N LEU A 223 -4.42 10.18 -2.13
CA LEU A 223 -5.84 10.34 -1.80
C LEU A 223 -6.59 9.01 -1.84
N GLY A 224 -6.31 8.17 -2.83
CA GLY A 224 -6.93 6.85 -2.93
C GLY A 224 -6.56 5.96 -1.74
N ALA A 225 -5.28 5.89 -1.39
CA ALA A 225 -4.81 5.13 -0.24
C ALA A 225 -5.36 5.66 1.09
N LEU A 226 -5.42 6.99 1.24
CA LEU A 226 -5.97 7.63 2.44
C LEU A 226 -7.47 7.36 2.58
N ASN A 227 -8.24 7.50 1.50
CA ASN A 227 -9.68 7.21 1.54
C ASN A 227 -9.95 5.74 1.86
N LEU A 228 -9.18 4.81 1.28
CA LEU A 228 -9.32 3.39 1.59
C LEU A 228 -9.00 3.09 3.06
N TYR A 229 -7.97 3.74 3.61
CA TYR A 229 -7.64 3.63 5.04
C TYR A 229 -8.76 4.18 5.93
N LEU A 230 -9.34 5.34 5.58
CA LEU A 230 -10.46 5.93 6.32
C LEU A 230 -11.71 5.03 6.28
N ILE A 231 -12.02 4.43 5.14
CA ILE A 231 -13.12 3.46 5.01
C ILE A 231 -12.88 2.29 5.96
N ASN A 232 -11.68 1.72 5.96
CA ASN A 232 -11.34 0.63 6.87
C ASN A 232 -11.46 1.05 8.35
N TYR A 233 -10.97 2.24 8.70
CA TYR A 233 -11.07 2.77 10.06
C TYR A 233 -12.54 2.90 10.51
N ILE A 234 -13.40 3.45 9.66
CA ILE A 234 -14.85 3.55 9.93
C ILE A 234 -15.46 2.17 10.15
N LEU A 235 -15.12 1.18 9.30
CA LEU A 235 -15.64 -0.18 9.44
C LEU A 235 -15.23 -0.87 10.74
N VAL A 236 -13.99 -0.65 11.17
CA VAL A 236 -13.49 -1.19 12.45
C VAL A 236 -14.28 -0.63 13.63
N THR A 237 -14.75 0.61 13.53
CA THR A 237 -15.52 1.27 14.60
C THR A 237 -16.88 0.61 14.85
N PHE A 238 -17.49 -0.02 13.85
CA PHE A 238 -18.76 -0.74 14.02
C PHE A 238 -18.64 -2.05 14.82
N ARG A 239 -17.41 -2.46 15.18
CA ARG A 239 -17.11 -3.62 16.04
C ARG A 239 -17.90 -4.88 15.66
N PHE A 240 -17.72 -5.37 14.43
CA PHE A 240 -18.35 -6.61 13.97
C PHE A 240 -17.80 -7.88 14.63
N GLU A 241 -17.02 -7.74 15.70
CA GLU A 241 -16.41 -8.84 16.49
C GLU A 241 -15.74 -9.89 15.59
N ARG A 242 -16.26 -11.14 15.63
CA ARG A 242 -15.71 -12.25 14.85
C ARG A 242 -15.79 -12.08 13.34
N LEU A 243 -16.67 -11.21 12.84
CA LEU A 243 -16.88 -10.97 11.41
C LEU A 243 -16.05 -9.81 10.86
N GLN A 244 -15.26 -9.12 11.71
CA GLN A 244 -14.54 -7.89 11.34
C GLN A 244 -13.67 -8.08 10.10
N SER A 245 -12.88 -9.16 10.01
CA SER A 245 -12.02 -9.42 8.84
C SER A 245 -12.82 -9.66 7.57
N PHE A 246 -13.92 -10.41 7.65
CA PHE A 246 -14.78 -10.70 6.50
C PHE A 246 -15.49 -9.43 6.01
N VAL A 247 -15.99 -8.59 6.91
CA VAL A 247 -16.64 -7.32 6.58
C VAL A 247 -15.62 -6.36 5.94
N SER A 248 -14.40 -6.31 6.45
CA SER A 248 -13.33 -5.51 5.84
C SER A 248 -13.00 -5.99 4.43
N ASP A 249 -12.77 -7.29 4.24
CA ASP A 249 -12.45 -7.86 2.92
C ASP A 249 -13.60 -7.67 1.91
N LEU A 250 -14.87 -7.87 2.33
CA LEU A 250 -16.05 -7.58 1.52
C LEU A 250 -16.14 -6.10 1.13
N SER A 251 -15.86 -5.21 2.06
CA SER A 251 -15.91 -3.77 1.84
C SER A 251 -14.83 -3.32 0.85
N TYR A 252 -13.63 -3.87 0.94
CA TYR A 252 -12.56 -3.58 -0.04
C TYR A 252 -12.99 -4.00 -1.46
N GLY A 253 -13.62 -5.17 -1.60
CA GLY A 253 -14.17 -5.61 -2.88
C GLY A 253 -15.29 -4.70 -3.39
N ALA A 254 -16.22 -4.31 -2.52
CA ALA A 254 -17.31 -3.39 -2.86
C ALA A 254 -16.80 -2.00 -3.26
N VAL A 255 -15.80 -1.47 -2.55
CA VAL A 255 -15.14 -0.19 -2.87
C VAL A 255 -14.42 -0.27 -4.20
N LEU A 256 -13.72 -1.38 -4.50
CA LEU A 256 -13.06 -1.59 -5.79
C LEU A 256 -14.09 -1.56 -6.94
N VAL A 257 -15.18 -2.33 -6.81
CA VAL A 257 -16.24 -2.36 -7.84
C VAL A 257 -16.89 -0.98 -7.99
N GLY A 258 -17.20 -0.31 -6.88
CA GLY A 258 -17.74 1.05 -6.88
C GLY A 258 -16.80 2.06 -7.55
N ALA A 259 -15.51 2.01 -7.24
CA ALA A 259 -14.50 2.87 -7.84
C ALA A 259 -14.35 2.61 -9.36
N LEU A 260 -14.40 1.35 -9.79
CA LEU A 260 -14.41 1.00 -11.21
C LEU A 260 -15.67 1.54 -11.91
N MET A 261 -16.85 1.39 -11.30
CA MET A 261 -18.10 1.94 -11.85
C MET A 261 -18.02 3.47 -11.98
N VAL A 262 -17.54 4.16 -10.94
CA VAL A 262 -17.31 5.61 -10.99
C VAL A 262 -16.32 5.96 -12.10
N SER A 263 -15.23 5.22 -12.25
CA SER A 263 -14.24 5.43 -13.31
C SER A 263 -14.84 5.29 -14.73
N LEU A 264 -15.82 4.40 -14.93
CA LEU A 264 -16.53 4.24 -16.20
C LEU A 264 -17.52 5.39 -16.46
N ILE A 265 -18.21 5.86 -15.42
CA ILE A 265 -19.23 6.91 -15.50
C ILE A 265 -18.59 8.30 -15.61
N LEU A 266 -17.42 8.48 -15.00
CA LEU A 266 -16.70 9.73 -14.87
C LEU A 266 -16.47 10.50 -16.19
N PRO A 267 -16.06 9.87 -17.32
CA PRO A 267 -15.90 10.55 -18.61
C PRO A 267 -17.20 11.21 -19.10
N TYR A 268 -18.36 10.66 -18.74
CA TYR A 268 -19.66 11.24 -19.09
C TYR A 268 -19.98 12.44 -18.18
N VAL A 269 -19.71 12.31 -16.88
CA VAL A 269 -19.92 13.38 -15.89
C VAL A 269 -18.99 14.56 -16.14
N THR A 270 -17.71 14.31 -16.44
CA THR A 270 -16.71 15.39 -16.68
C THR A 270 -16.95 16.17 -17.95
N ARG A 271 -17.65 15.61 -18.95
CA ARG A 271 -18.13 16.37 -20.11
C ARG A 271 -19.15 17.43 -19.71
N VAL A 272 -19.96 17.18 -18.68
CA VAL A 272 -20.99 18.11 -18.18
C VAL A 272 -20.42 19.12 -17.19
N THR A 273 -19.45 18.73 -16.35
CA THR A 273 -18.96 19.52 -15.20
C THR A 273 -17.58 20.16 -15.38
N LYS A 274 -16.99 20.15 -16.58
CA LYS A 274 -15.68 20.77 -16.91
C LYS A 274 -14.52 20.37 -15.99
N GLY A 275 -14.48 19.10 -15.55
CA GLY A 275 -13.27 18.51 -14.94
C GLY A 275 -13.02 18.81 -13.46
N LEU A 276 -13.74 19.75 -12.85
CA LEU A 276 -13.51 20.15 -11.45
C LEU A 276 -14.11 19.17 -10.44
N SER A 277 -15.08 18.35 -10.87
CA SER A 277 -15.93 17.56 -9.97
C SER A 277 -15.25 16.36 -9.33
N VAL A 278 -14.26 15.75 -9.98
CA VAL A 278 -13.60 14.52 -9.48
C VAL A 278 -12.72 14.81 -8.29
N MET A 279 -11.88 15.83 -8.42
CA MET A 279 -10.99 16.26 -7.34
C MET A 279 -11.81 16.75 -6.14
N VAL A 280 -12.89 17.50 -6.39
CA VAL A 280 -13.82 17.96 -5.35
C VAL A 280 -14.51 16.79 -4.67
N PHE A 281 -14.96 15.77 -5.41
CA PHE A 281 -15.57 14.57 -4.83
C PHE A 281 -14.61 13.85 -3.88
N PHE A 282 -13.35 13.61 -4.27
CA PHE A 282 -12.37 12.96 -3.41
C PHE A 282 -11.98 13.81 -2.20
N ILE A 283 -11.90 15.13 -2.36
CA ILE A 283 -11.67 16.05 -1.25
C ILE A 283 -12.84 16.00 -0.27
N ILE A 284 -14.08 16.03 -0.74
CA ILE A 284 -15.28 15.92 0.12
C ILE A 284 -15.30 14.58 0.85
N MET A 285 -15.00 13.46 0.16
CA MET A 285 -14.91 12.13 0.78
C MET A 285 -13.83 12.08 1.87
N ALA A 286 -12.65 12.66 1.60
CA ALA A 286 -11.56 12.73 2.58
C ALA A 286 -11.96 13.58 3.80
N PHE A 287 -12.60 14.73 3.59
CA PHE A 287 -13.10 15.57 4.69
C PHE A 287 -14.24 14.92 5.47
N ALA A 288 -15.16 14.21 4.80
CA ALA A 288 -16.23 13.47 5.46
C ALA A 288 -15.65 12.34 6.33
N GLY A 289 -14.67 11.58 5.82
CA GLY A 289 -13.98 10.55 6.60
C GLY A 289 -13.22 11.12 7.79
N LEU A 290 -12.52 12.25 7.60
CA LEU A 290 -11.82 12.96 8.67
C LEU A 290 -12.81 13.48 9.74
N PHE A 291 -13.94 14.02 9.33
CA PHE A 291 -14.99 14.50 10.23
C PHE A 291 -15.55 13.36 11.09
N VAL A 292 -15.86 12.20 10.50
CA VAL A 292 -16.32 11.02 11.23
C VAL A 292 -15.25 10.56 12.22
N MET A 293 -13.97 10.54 11.80
CA MET A 293 -12.86 10.16 12.66
C MET A 293 -12.72 11.11 13.86
N ILE A 294 -12.80 12.42 13.64
CA ILE A 294 -12.72 13.43 14.73
C ILE A 294 -13.91 13.28 15.67
N HIS A 295 -15.12 13.11 15.16
CA HIS A 295 -16.34 12.94 15.96
C HIS A 295 -16.24 11.72 16.88
N GLN A 296 -15.71 10.60 16.38
CA GLN A 296 -15.54 9.38 17.16
C GLN A 296 -14.45 9.46 18.22
N VAL A 297 -13.34 10.17 17.95
CA VAL A 297 -12.30 10.41 18.96
C VAL A 297 -12.85 11.26 20.10
N TYR A 298 -13.78 12.19 19.80
CA TYR A 298 -14.43 13.04 20.83
C TYR A 298 -15.49 12.29 21.65
N ASP A 299 -16.17 11.30 21.05
CA ASP A 299 -17.23 10.52 21.71
C ASP A 299 -16.70 9.30 22.49
N GLN A 300 -15.40 9.01 22.45
CA GLN A 300 -14.82 7.98 23.31
C GLN A 300 -14.73 8.50 24.74
N PRO A 301 -15.40 7.88 25.73
CA PRO A 301 -15.19 8.21 27.12
C PRO A 301 -13.70 8.05 27.43
N ILE A 302 -13.12 9.10 27.95
CA ILE A 302 -11.69 9.15 28.26
C ILE A 302 -11.40 7.96 29.17
N VAL A 303 -10.45 7.11 28.76
CA VAL A 303 -10.01 5.88 29.47
C VAL A 303 -9.64 6.15 30.94
N ILE A 304 -9.47 7.41 31.32
CA ILE A 304 -9.25 7.89 32.69
C ILE A 304 -10.38 7.46 33.64
N GLU A 305 -11.65 7.42 33.21
CA GLU A 305 -12.75 6.96 34.08
C GLU A 305 -12.65 5.47 34.42
N GLN A 306 -12.25 4.64 33.44
CA GLN A 306 -12.06 3.20 33.69
C GLN A 306 -10.85 2.90 34.59
N ILE A 307 -9.75 3.69 34.46
CA ILE A 307 -8.58 3.52 35.33
C ILE A 307 -8.92 3.95 36.74
N VAL A 308 -9.64 5.06 36.92
CA VAL A 308 -10.07 5.56 38.25
C VAL A 308 -11.06 4.57 38.88
N GLU A 309 -11.99 3.98 38.12
CA GLU A 309 -12.94 3.00 38.64
C GLU A 309 -12.25 1.68 39.05
N ILE A 310 -11.24 1.23 38.31
CA ILE A 310 -10.42 0.06 38.64
C ILE A 310 -9.55 0.35 39.90
N GLU A 311 -8.93 1.51 39.98
CA GLU A 311 -8.15 1.92 41.17
C GLU A 311 -9.03 2.07 42.41
N VAL A 312 -10.20 2.68 42.29
CA VAL A 312 -11.16 2.84 43.41
C VAL A 312 -11.68 1.47 43.87
N ASN A 313 -12.08 0.58 42.94
CA ASN A 313 -12.52 -0.77 43.28
C ASN A 313 -11.39 -1.60 43.92
N SER A 314 -10.18 -1.54 43.39
CA SER A 314 -9.04 -2.24 43.97
C SER A 314 -8.61 -1.68 45.35
N SER A 315 -8.85 -0.40 45.61
CA SER A 315 -8.61 0.20 46.93
C SER A 315 -9.71 -0.11 47.96
N ILE A 316 -10.95 -0.30 47.50
CA ILE A 316 -12.08 -0.77 48.30
C ILE A 316 -11.91 -2.24 48.68
N GLU A 317 -11.55 -3.10 47.74
CA GLU A 317 -11.26 -4.53 48.03
C GLU A 317 -10.11 -4.69 49.00
N ARG A 318 -9.01 -3.93 48.87
CA ARG A 318 -7.90 -3.94 49.84
C ARG A 318 -8.31 -3.44 51.25
N LYS A 319 -9.25 -2.50 51.33
CA LYS A 319 -9.77 -2.07 52.62
C LYS A 319 -10.70 -3.08 53.26
N VAL A 320 -11.52 -3.76 52.49
CA VAL A 320 -12.42 -4.81 52.98
C VAL A 320 -11.61 -5.99 53.49
N ASP A 321 -10.55 -6.44 52.76
CA ASP A 321 -9.65 -7.49 53.23
C ASP A 321 -8.85 -7.12 54.48
N SER A 322 -8.53 -5.84 54.68
CA SER A 322 -7.81 -5.37 55.87
C SER A 322 -8.71 -5.17 57.10
N THR A 323 -10.04 -5.11 56.91
CA THR A 323 -11.03 -4.94 57.99
C THR A 323 -11.87 -6.22 58.24
N GLY A 324 -11.72 -7.24 57.43
CA GLY A 324 -12.51 -8.49 57.45
C GLY A 324 -11.99 -9.58 58.37
N ASN A 325 -11.22 -9.25 59.39
CA ASN A 325 -10.94 -10.20 60.48
C ASN A 325 -11.76 -9.85 61.71
N ILE A 326 -12.90 -10.44 61.85
CA ILE A 326 -13.47 -10.94 63.12
C ILE A 326 -14.01 -12.32 62.85
#